data_5f94ca9c538ec59aa1619cac58d2c206
#
_entry.id   5f94ca9c538ec59aa1619cac58d2c206
#
_cell.length_a   1.000
_cell.length_b   1.000
_cell.length_c   1.000
_cell.angle_alpha   90.00
_cell.angle_beta   90.00
_cell.angle_gamma   90.00
#
_symmetry.space_group_name_H-M   'P 1'
#
loop_
_entity.id
_entity.type
_entity.pdbx_description
1 polymer ?
#
loop_
_entity_poly.entity_id
_entity_poly.type
_entity_poly.pdbx_seq_one_letter_code
_entity_poly.pdbx_strand_id
1 'polypeptide(L)'
;MKQLWAPWRLEYIQGADEQEGCVFCRAAGLGDEEGLVVHRGEHAFVLVNRYPYASGHLMVAGYRHEGDFGALDGDEALEIHRLASTSLGVLAQTMRPQGFNLGWNLGRVAGAGVVDHVHLHVVPRWAGDTNFMPVLADVKVMPEALEATRRKLAEAWP
;
A
#
# COMPACT_ATOMS: atom_id res chain seq x y z
N MET A 1 7.79 9.00 -26.62
CA MET A 1 7.71 8.78 -25.15
C MET A 1 8.85 7.85 -24.76
N LYS A 2 9.74 8.25 -23.84
CA LYS A 2 10.81 7.36 -23.36
C LYS A 2 10.21 6.37 -22.37
N GLN A 3 10.36 5.07 -22.63
CA GLN A 3 9.90 4.01 -21.72
C GLN A 3 10.94 3.79 -20.63
N LEU A 4 10.52 3.81 -19.37
CA LEU A 4 11.33 3.36 -18.25
C LEU A 4 10.90 1.94 -17.90
N TRP A 5 11.82 1.00 -18.02
CA TRP A 5 11.59 -0.40 -17.69
C TRP A 5 11.70 -0.59 -16.18
N ALA A 6 10.76 -1.34 -15.61
CA ALA A 6 10.71 -1.65 -14.18
C ALA A 6 10.69 -3.18 -13.95
N PRO A 7 11.79 -3.91 -14.26
CA PRO A 7 11.84 -5.36 -14.22
C PRO A 7 11.55 -5.93 -12.82
N TRP A 8 11.91 -5.23 -11.73
CA TRP A 8 11.57 -5.60 -10.35
C TRP A 8 10.05 -5.76 -10.09
N ARG A 9 9.20 -5.10 -10.88
CA ARG A 9 7.75 -5.29 -10.80
C ARG A 9 7.30 -6.61 -11.42
N LEU A 10 8.05 -7.13 -12.37
CA LEU A 10 7.74 -8.40 -13.02
C LEU A 10 7.95 -9.58 -12.04
N GLU A 11 9.03 -9.58 -11.28
CA GLU A 11 9.28 -10.57 -10.22
C GLU A 11 8.18 -10.51 -9.15
N TYR A 12 7.77 -9.31 -8.76
CA TYR A 12 6.64 -9.11 -7.84
C TYR A 12 5.33 -9.68 -8.39
N ILE A 13 5.02 -9.40 -9.66
CA ILE A 13 3.80 -9.88 -10.32
C ILE A 13 3.85 -11.42 -10.47
N GLN A 14 5.02 -11.98 -10.75
CA GLN A 14 5.22 -13.44 -10.87
C GLN A 14 5.22 -14.13 -9.51
N GLY A 15 5.82 -13.54 -8.49
CA GLY A 15 5.88 -14.10 -7.12
C GLY A 15 4.58 -13.94 -6.33
N ALA A 16 3.68 -13.04 -6.74
CA ALA A 16 2.37 -12.87 -6.10
C ALA A 16 1.45 -14.10 -6.32
N ASP A 17 1.67 -14.86 -7.38
CA ASP A 17 0.92 -16.10 -7.66
C ASP A 17 1.42 -17.32 -6.84
N GLU A 18 2.58 -17.23 -6.17
CA GLU A 18 3.15 -18.34 -5.39
C GLU A 18 2.73 -18.34 -3.91
N GLN A 19 2.10 -17.27 -3.42
CA GLN A 19 1.61 -17.20 -2.04
C GLN A 19 0.17 -17.71 -1.96
N GLU A 20 -0.05 -18.81 -1.25
CA GLU A 20 -1.40 -19.33 -1.00
C GLU A 20 -2.28 -18.30 -0.26
N GLY A 21 -3.40 -17.91 -0.89
CA GLY A 21 -4.43 -17.05 -0.32
C GLY A 21 -4.19 -15.54 -0.48
N CYS A 22 -5.20 -14.78 -0.13
CA CYS A 22 -5.19 -13.32 -0.22
C CYS A 22 -4.31 -12.68 0.87
N VAL A 23 -3.37 -11.83 0.46
CA VAL A 23 -2.46 -11.13 1.38
C VAL A 23 -3.22 -10.21 2.37
N PHE A 24 -4.32 -9.59 1.95
CA PHE A 24 -5.12 -8.73 2.82
C PHE A 24 -5.91 -9.54 3.85
N CYS A 25 -6.56 -10.63 3.46
CA CYS A 25 -7.24 -11.53 4.39
C CYS A 25 -6.27 -12.11 5.42
N ARG A 26 -5.07 -12.48 4.98
CA ARG A 26 -4.02 -12.96 5.86
C ARG A 26 -3.55 -11.87 6.82
N ALA A 27 -3.25 -10.66 6.35
CA ALA A 27 -2.83 -9.54 7.19
C ALA A 27 -3.91 -9.16 8.22
N ALA A 28 -5.19 -9.21 7.84
CA ALA A 28 -6.31 -8.97 8.74
C ALA A 28 -6.36 -9.99 9.90
N GLY A 29 -5.98 -11.24 9.65
CA GLY A 29 -5.95 -12.33 10.65
C GLY A 29 -4.68 -12.42 11.51
N LEU A 30 -3.61 -11.72 11.12
CA LEU A 30 -2.33 -11.69 11.84
C LEU A 30 -2.30 -10.59 12.91
N GLY A 31 -1.29 -10.63 13.80
CA GLY A 31 -0.95 -9.50 14.66
C GLY A 31 -0.49 -8.28 13.84
N ASP A 32 -0.60 -7.09 14.41
CA ASP A 32 -0.32 -5.83 13.68
C ASP A 32 1.12 -5.74 13.17
N GLU A 33 2.08 -6.25 13.94
CA GLU A 33 3.49 -6.26 13.51
C GLU A 33 3.73 -7.20 12.35
N GLU A 34 3.22 -8.43 12.43
CA GLU A 34 3.41 -9.45 11.40
C GLU A 34 2.64 -9.11 10.12
N GLY A 35 1.41 -8.57 10.25
CA GLY A 35 0.58 -8.11 9.15
C GLY A 35 0.97 -6.75 8.58
N LEU A 36 1.96 -6.07 9.18
CA LEU A 36 2.32 -4.68 8.88
C LEU A 36 1.14 -3.71 9.01
N VAL A 37 0.18 -4.01 9.89
CA VAL A 37 -1.03 -3.23 10.11
C VAL A 37 -0.70 -1.99 10.94
N VAL A 38 -1.12 -0.83 10.45
CA VAL A 38 -0.95 0.47 11.10
C VAL A 38 -2.17 0.80 11.96
N HIS A 39 -3.37 0.52 11.45
CA HIS A 39 -4.63 0.80 12.14
C HIS A 39 -5.75 -0.12 11.67
N ARG A 40 -6.64 -0.48 12.58
CA ARG A 40 -7.84 -1.29 12.33
C ARG A 40 -9.09 -0.47 12.59
N GLY A 41 -9.89 -0.28 11.54
CA GLY A 41 -11.24 0.28 11.63
C GLY A 41 -12.30 -0.81 11.82
N GLU A 42 -13.55 -0.45 11.63
CA GLU A 42 -14.70 -1.34 11.77
C GLU A 42 -14.90 -2.21 10.50
N HIS A 43 -14.82 -1.61 9.32
CA HIS A 43 -15.03 -2.26 8.03
C HIS A 43 -13.75 -2.42 7.21
N ALA A 44 -12.71 -1.65 7.54
CA ALA A 44 -11.46 -1.60 6.80
C ALA A 44 -10.25 -1.41 7.72
N PHE A 45 -9.05 -1.61 7.19
CA PHE A 45 -7.80 -1.43 7.91
C PHE A 45 -6.72 -0.82 7.03
N VAL A 46 -5.70 -0.27 7.67
CA VAL A 46 -4.53 0.35 7.02
C VAL A 46 -3.30 -0.49 7.29
N LEU A 47 -2.53 -0.80 6.24
CA LEU A 47 -1.27 -1.54 6.36
C LEU A 47 -0.18 -0.92 5.49
N VAL A 48 1.07 -1.14 5.89
CA VAL A 48 2.24 -0.79 5.06
C VAL A 48 2.35 -1.79 3.92
N ASN A 49 2.53 -1.29 2.70
CA ASN A 49 2.76 -2.16 1.55
C ASN A 49 4.11 -2.88 1.70
N ARG A 50 4.11 -4.21 1.64
CA ARG A 50 5.32 -5.03 1.69
C ARG A 50 6.26 -4.79 0.49
N TYR A 51 5.70 -4.34 -0.63
CA TYR A 51 6.43 -3.99 -1.87
C TYR A 51 6.18 -2.52 -2.24
N PRO A 52 6.70 -1.56 -1.45
CA PRO A 52 6.29 -0.18 -1.52
C PRO A 52 6.81 0.53 -2.78
N TYR A 53 6.01 1.44 -3.34
CA TYR A 53 6.44 2.33 -4.43
C TYR A 53 7.33 3.47 -3.92
N ALA A 54 7.12 3.88 -2.68
CA ALA A 54 7.93 4.87 -1.96
C ALA A 54 7.90 4.53 -0.47
N SER A 55 8.84 5.06 0.33
CA SER A 55 8.79 4.94 1.79
C SER A 55 7.44 5.45 2.31
N GLY A 56 6.82 4.72 3.25
CA GLY A 56 5.51 5.09 3.77
C GLY A 56 4.33 4.79 2.84
N HIS A 57 4.51 3.97 1.79
CA HIS A 57 3.41 3.52 0.96
C HIS A 57 2.43 2.70 1.79
N LEU A 58 1.24 3.23 2.01
CA LEU A 58 0.14 2.57 2.70
C LEU A 58 -0.88 2.01 1.72
N MET A 59 -1.59 1.00 2.18
CA MET A 59 -2.79 0.48 1.53
C MET A 59 -3.95 0.51 2.52
N VAL A 60 -5.15 0.79 2.02
CA VAL A 60 -6.40 0.69 2.78
C VAL A 60 -7.26 -0.37 2.12
N ALA A 61 -7.63 -1.41 2.86
CA ALA A 61 -8.41 -2.53 2.37
C ALA A 61 -9.58 -2.85 3.32
N GLY A 62 -10.71 -3.28 2.76
CA GLY A 62 -11.81 -3.80 3.55
C GLY A 62 -11.46 -5.14 4.19
N TYR A 63 -12.18 -5.52 5.25
CA TYR A 63 -12.07 -6.89 5.80
C TYR A 63 -12.73 -7.93 4.91
N ARG A 64 -13.76 -7.54 4.17
CA ARG A 64 -14.46 -8.40 3.23
C ARG A 64 -13.59 -8.67 2.00
N HIS A 65 -13.44 -9.94 1.65
CA HIS A 65 -12.72 -10.35 0.42
C HIS A 65 -13.59 -10.03 -0.80
N GLU A 66 -13.36 -8.88 -1.42
CA GLU A 66 -14.14 -8.38 -2.55
C GLU A 66 -13.21 -7.78 -3.61
N GLY A 67 -13.31 -8.28 -4.82
CA GLY A 67 -12.52 -7.81 -5.97
C GLY A 67 -13.22 -6.77 -6.84
N ASP A 68 -14.54 -6.64 -6.71
CA ASP A 68 -15.31 -5.66 -7.47
C ASP A 68 -15.42 -4.34 -6.70
N PHE A 69 -14.81 -3.30 -7.24
CA PHE A 69 -14.91 -1.95 -6.71
C PHE A 69 -16.35 -1.47 -6.59
N GLY A 70 -17.22 -1.85 -7.54
CA GLY A 70 -18.64 -1.48 -7.54
C GLY A 70 -19.47 -2.19 -6.46
N ALA A 71 -18.96 -3.29 -5.90
CA ALA A 71 -19.62 -4.07 -4.85
C ALA A 71 -19.26 -3.64 -3.43
N LEU A 72 -18.39 -2.63 -3.26
CA LEU A 72 -18.18 -2.00 -1.96
C LEU A 72 -19.47 -1.35 -1.47
N ASP A 73 -19.87 -1.64 -0.24
CA ASP A 73 -21.03 -0.94 0.35
C ASP A 73 -20.68 0.46 0.84
N GLY A 74 -21.71 1.23 1.23
CA GLY A 74 -21.54 2.63 1.60
C GLY A 74 -20.68 2.83 2.84
N ASP A 75 -20.77 1.94 3.82
CA ASP A 75 -20.00 2.03 5.08
C ASP A 75 -18.55 1.65 4.85
N GLU A 76 -18.28 0.60 4.07
CA GLU A 76 -16.92 0.23 3.63
C GLU A 76 -16.25 1.37 2.86
N ALA A 77 -16.93 1.90 1.86
CA ALA A 77 -16.40 2.97 1.00
C ALA A 77 -16.10 4.25 1.81
N LEU A 78 -17.01 4.61 2.73
CA LEU A 78 -16.86 5.77 3.60
C LEU A 78 -15.69 5.58 4.57
N GLU A 79 -15.56 4.40 5.17
CA GLU A 79 -14.46 4.15 6.10
C GLU A 79 -13.12 4.11 5.39
N ILE A 80 -13.02 3.47 4.21
CA ILE A 80 -11.80 3.50 3.39
C ILE A 80 -11.38 4.94 3.09
N HIS A 81 -12.34 5.81 2.72
CA HIS A 81 -12.05 7.24 2.49
C HIS A 81 -11.55 7.94 3.78
N ARG A 82 -12.19 7.70 4.94
CA ARG A 82 -11.77 8.28 6.22
C ARG A 82 -10.38 7.83 6.64
N LEU A 83 -10.09 6.53 6.53
CA LEU A 83 -8.79 5.96 6.86
C LEU A 83 -7.70 6.49 5.91
N ALA A 84 -8.01 6.64 4.62
CA ALA A 84 -7.10 7.27 3.68
C ALA A 84 -6.82 8.74 4.06
N SER A 85 -7.84 9.51 4.39
CA SER A 85 -7.68 10.90 4.85
C SER A 85 -6.83 11.00 6.11
N THR A 86 -7.07 10.14 7.10
CA THR A 86 -6.23 10.06 8.33
C THR A 86 -4.79 9.69 7.99
N SER A 87 -4.58 8.73 7.07
CA SER A 87 -3.26 8.34 6.58
C SER A 87 -2.46 9.52 6.02
N LEU A 88 -3.11 10.41 5.26
CA LEU A 88 -2.45 11.62 4.74
C LEU A 88 -1.94 12.51 5.88
N GLY A 89 -2.74 12.72 6.93
CA GLY A 89 -2.37 13.51 8.11
C GLY A 89 -1.18 12.88 8.86
N VAL A 90 -1.25 11.58 9.11
CA VAL A 90 -0.19 10.83 9.79
C VAL A 90 1.12 10.87 9.00
N LEU A 91 1.07 10.63 7.70
CA LEU A 91 2.23 10.72 6.82
C LEU A 91 2.79 12.14 6.75
N ALA A 92 1.94 13.16 6.67
CA ALA A 92 2.36 14.56 6.67
C ALA A 92 3.12 14.93 7.96
N GLN A 93 2.61 14.48 9.11
CA GLN A 93 3.22 14.73 10.41
C GLN A 93 4.57 14.00 10.58
N THR A 94 4.65 12.73 10.17
CA THR A 94 5.78 11.84 10.47
C THR A 94 6.88 11.89 9.44
N MET A 95 6.53 12.02 8.16
CA MET A 95 7.46 11.87 7.02
C MET A 95 7.58 13.12 6.15
N ARG A 96 6.70 14.12 6.33
CA ARG A 96 6.71 15.41 5.63
C ARG A 96 6.82 15.29 4.10
N PRO A 97 5.96 14.51 3.43
CA PRO A 97 5.95 14.46 1.98
C PRO A 97 5.50 15.79 1.38
N GLN A 98 5.89 16.02 0.12
CA GLN A 98 5.51 17.21 -0.64
C GLN A 98 4.20 17.03 -1.41
N GLY A 99 3.72 15.79 -1.50
CA GLY A 99 2.47 15.44 -2.16
C GLY A 99 2.11 13.98 -1.96
N PHE A 100 0.99 13.56 -2.53
CA PHE A 100 0.50 12.19 -2.46
C PHE A 100 -0.09 11.76 -3.79
N ASN A 101 0.04 10.48 -4.10
CA ASN A 101 -0.76 9.81 -5.11
C ASN A 101 -1.68 8.80 -4.41
N LEU A 102 -2.99 8.90 -4.68
CA LEU A 102 -3.99 7.94 -4.24
C LEU A 102 -4.61 7.28 -5.46
N GLY A 103 -4.89 5.99 -5.38
CA GLY A 103 -5.52 5.31 -6.50
C GLY A 103 -5.80 3.84 -6.26
N TRP A 104 -6.68 3.31 -7.10
CA TRP A 104 -7.08 1.91 -7.15
C TRP A 104 -6.53 1.28 -8.42
N ASN A 105 -5.92 0.11 -8.30
CA ASN A 105 -5.53 -0.69 -9.46
C ASN A 105 -6.59 -1.77 -9.67
N LEU A 106 -7.39 -1.64 -10.71
CA LEU A 106 -8.46 -2.58 -11.03
C LEU A 106 -8.04 -3.44 -12.23
N GLY A 107 -7.82 -4.72 -11.98
CA GLY A 107 -7.34 -5.69 -12.98
C GLY A 107 -5.82 -5.72 -13.14
N ARG A 108 -5.30 -6.85 -13.64
CA ARG A 108 -3.84 -7.12 -13.77
C ARG A 108 -3.14 -6.12 -14.68
N VAL A 109 -3.76 -5.75 -15.80
CA VAL A 109 -3.17 -4.79 -16.76
C VAL A 109 -3.06 -3.37 -16.21
N ALA A 110 -3.84 -3.05 -15.18
CA ALA A 110 -3.75 -1.79 -14.45
C ALA A 110 -2.71 -1.83 -13.32
N GLY A 111 -2.05 -2.97 -13.12
CA GLY A 111 -1.00 -3.15 -12.11
C GLY A 111 -1.50 -3.71 -10.77
N ALA A 112 -2.71 -4.27 -10.70
CA ALA A 112 -3.17 -4.97 -9.51
C ALA A 112 -2.36 -6.25 -9.31
N GLY A 113 -1.59 -6.35 -8.24
CA GLY A 113 -0.94 -7.58 -7.79
C GLY A 113 -1.95 -8.54 -7.13
N VAL A 114 -3.00 -8.01 -6.51
CA VAL A 114 -4.14 -8.75 -5.94
C VAL A 114 -5.39 -8.24 -6.62
N VAL A 115 -6.01 -9.07 -7.48
CA VAL A 115 -7.17 -8.66 -8.29
C VAL A 115 -8.52 -8.89 -7.60
N ASP A 116 -8.57 -9.85 -6.70
CA ASP A 116 -9.79 -10.34 -6.01
C ASP A 116 -10.00 -9.71 -4.63
N HIS A 117 -9.19 -8.74 -4.26
CA HIS A 117 -9.37 -7.94 -3.05
C HIS A 117 -9.02 -6.49 -3.35
N VAL A 118 -10.03 -5.70 -3.61
CA VAL A 118 -9.87 -4.29 -3.97
C VAL A 118 -9.28 -3.49 -2.81
N HIS A 119 -8.30 -2.63 -3.10
CA HIS A 119 -7.58 -1.85 -2.11
C HIS A 119 -7.13 -0.51 -2.66
N LEU A 120 -7.14 0.51 -1.80
CA LEU A 120 -6.69 1.85 -2.12
C LEU A 120 -5.20 2.00 -1.77
N HIS A 121 -4.41 2.48 -2.72
CA HIS A 121 -3.02 2.89 -2.49
C HIS A 121 -2.94 4.33 -2.00
N VAL A 122 -2.11 4.59 -1.00
CA VAL A 122 -1.75 5.94 -0.51
C VAL A 122 -0.22 6.04 -0.56
N VAL A 123 0.29 6.80 -1.51
CA VAL A 123 1.72 6.89 -1.80
C VAL A 123 2.22 8.31 -1.54
N PRO A 124 3.03 8.53 -0.51
CA PRO A 124 3.67 9.82 -0.29
C PRO A 124 4.75 10.10 -1.33
N ARG A 125 4.91 11.37 -1.71
CA ARG A 125 5.82 11.78 -2.77
C ARG A 125 6.71 12.94 -2.32
N TRP A 126 7.97 12.89 -2.78
CA TRP A 126 8.98 13.95 -2.59
C TRP A 126 9.63 14.31 -3.91
N ALA A 127 10.10 15.54 -4.04
CA ALA A 127 10.95 15.91 -5.16
C ALA A 127 12.22 15.04 -5.17
N GLY A 128 12.49 14.36 -6.28
CA GLY A 128 13.63 13.46 -6.39
C GLY A 128 13.48 12.12 -5.65
N ASP A 129 12.26 11.67 -5.38
CA ASP A 129 11.96 10.39 -4.74
C ASP A 129 12.31 9.15 -5.60
N THR A 130 12.67 9.36 -6.85
CA THR A 130 13.27 8.36 -7.73
C THR A 130 14.74 8.69 -7.97
N ASN A 131 15.59 7.69 -7.99
CA ASN A 131 17.01 7.79 -8.29
C ASN A 131 17.41 6.82 -9.42
N PHE A 132 18.70 6.78 -9.77
CA PHE A 132 19.20 5.95 -10.87
C PHE A 132 19.43 4.46 -10.47
N MET A 133 19.36 4.10 -9.20
CA MET A 133 19.66 2.74 -8.73
C MET A 133 18.76 1.65 -9.36
N PRO A 134 17.43 1.87 -9.54
CA PRO A 134 16.59 0.91 -10.24
C PRO A 134 17.03 0.65 -11.69
N VAL A 135 17.62 1.66 -12.34
CA VAL A 135 18.09 1.54 -13.74
C VAL A 135 19.44 0.83 -13.81
N LEU A 136 20.34 1.06 -12.86
CA LEU A 136 21.70 0.52 -12.89
C LEU A 136 21.84 -0.86 -12.26
N ALA A 137 21.07 -1.15 -11.21
CA ALA A 137 21.27 -2.34 -10.39
C ALA A 137 19.98 -3.12 -10.11
N ASP A 138 18.87 -2.72 -10.70
CA ASP A 138 17.55 -3.29 -10.41
C ASP A 138 17.19 -3.31 -8.90
N VAL A 139 17.68 -2.30 -8.18
CA VAL A 139 17.54 -2.16 -6.72
C VAL A 139 16.77 -0.90 -6.39
N LYS A 140 15.74 -1.04 -5.60
CA LYS A 140 15.04 0.09 -4.99
C LYS A 140 15.63 0.37 -3.60
N VAL A 141 16.20 1.56 -3.44
CA VAL A 141 16.72 1.99 -2.14
C VAL A 141 15.56 2.44 -1.26
N MET A 142 15.32 1.69 -0.16
CA MET A 142 14.37 2.07 0.88
C MET A 142 15.16 2.55 2.10
N PRO A 143 14.97 3.81 2.54
CA PRO A 143 15.76 4.40 3.62
C PRO A 143 15.41 3.88 5.01
N GLU A 144 14.30 3.17 5.17
CA GLU A 144 13.80 2.67 6.45
C GLU A 144 13.19 1.28 6.29
N ALA A 145 13.34 0.41 7.31
CA ALA A 145 12.70 -0.91 7.36
C ALA A 145 11.18 -0.77 7.49
N LEU A 146 10.42 -1.70 6.90
CA LEU A 146 8.95 -1.66 6.87
C LEU A 146 8.34 -1.71 8.27
N GLU A 147 8.91 -2.51 9.18
CA GLU A 147 8.48 -2.64 10.56
C GLU A 147 8.67 -1.33 11.36
N ALA A 148 9.79 -0.63 11.11
CA ALA A 148 10.04 0.67 11.71
C ALA A 148 9.08 1.73 11.17
N THR A 149 8.83 1.73 9.87
CA THR A 149 7.83 2.60 9.23
C THR A 149 6.44 2.33 9.81
N ARG A 150 6.02 1.05 9.89
CA ARG A 150 4.72 0.67 10.49
C ARG A 150 4.59 1.20 11.92
N ARG A 151 5.60 0.95 12.77
CA ARG A 151 5.57 1.38 14.18
C ARG A 151 5.43 2.89 14.28
N LYS A 152 6.26 3.64 13.58
CA LYS A 152 6.19 5.11 13.53
C LYS A 152 4.82 5.63 13.15
N LEU A 153 4.20 5.05 12.13
CA LEU A 153 2.89 5.47 11.64
C LEU A 153 1.77 5.08 12.61
N ALA A 154 1.86 3.88 13.22
CA ALA A 154 0.88 3.42 14.21
C ALA A 154 0.92 4.26 15.51
N GLU A 155 2.11 4.63 15.98
CA GLU A 155 2.28 5.50 17.16
C GLU A 155 1.76 6.93 16.93
N ALA A 156 1.76 7.39 15.69
CA ALA A 156 1.24 8.71 15.32
C ALA A 156 -0.24 8.70 14.92
N TRP A 157 -0.87 7.55 14.92
CA TRP A 157 -2.29 7.44 14.60
C TRP A 157 -3.14 8.04 15.72
N PRO A 158 -4.17 8.90 15.41
CA PRO A 158 -4.99 9.59 16.40
C PRO A 158 -5.93 8.66 17.18
#